data_414a685955e23308368f2c3f57ecf711
#
_entry.id   414a685955e23308368f2c3f57ecf711
#
_cell.length_a   1.000
_cell.length_b   1.000
_cell.length_c   1.000
_cell.angle_alpha   90.00
_cell.angle_beta   90.00
_cell.angle_gamma   90.00
#
_symmetry.space_group_name_H-M   'P 1'
#
loop_
_entity.id
_entity.type
_entity.pdbx_description
1 polymer ?
#
loop_
_entity_poly.entity_id
_entity_poly.type
_entity_poly.pdbx_seq_one_letter_code
_entity_poly.pdbx_strand_id
1 'polypeptide(L)'
;MQTPDIQNILAVLTRSVGETPKDILPIAESGSARKYFRIITDKRSLIGTYSNNVEENEAFLTFSKHFHDLGLNVPEVFAVNEEKTCYLQSDFGDDNLFAHVRKALIASSGPSTGSGTLGENVIKLYKKALSHLVKLQVLGHQGLDYTKAYPTECFDRQAIIDDFNYFKYYFVKPHEEIDFNETRLGKDFEAFADFVSQAPCDFFMYRDFQSRNIMVKDGELYFIDFQGGRKGPLNYDVVSLLYQVKAQIPQAIRDELVEYYKAELSQYMSPEAVKFDTYQPYFVYLRLMQVLGAYGFRGLIQKKSHFIESIPYALKELKVWNEKHPLNAYPELQHVLSQLSTLNYPTTLNSQLSTINSKLTVTINSFSFRKGYPNDFSGNGGGFVFDCRALPNPGREPEFKTKTGRDWEVIDYLMAKPPVHVFLDHVKGIISQSVENYKERHFSNLMVSFGCTGGQHRSVFFAQTIYEWLKTTYPDIHLKLNHIERKITEETGL
;
A
#
# COMPACT_ATOMS: atom_id res chain seq x y z
N MET A 1 2.65 -23.00 6.30
CA MET A 1 4.06 -23.32 6.63
C MET A 1 4.64 -22.22 7.49
N GLN A 2 5.40 -22.53 8.52
CA GLN A 2 6.04 -21.52 9.38
C GLN A 2 7.27 -20.93 8.69
N THR A 3 7.69 -19.71 9.10
CA THR A 3 8.84 -19.02 8.45
C THR A 3 10.14 -19.84 8.49
N PRO A 4 10.54 -20.52 9.58
CA PRO A 4 11.73 -21.37 9.59
C PRO A 4 11.71 -22.52 8.58
N ASP A 5 10.53 -23.13 8.34
CA ASP A 5 10.39 -24.20 7.35
C ASP A 5 10.64 -23.69 5.94
N ILE A 6 10.10 -22.50 5.62
CA ILE A 6 10.28 -21.85 4.34
C ILE A 6 11.76 -21.51 4.12
N GLN A 7 12.44 -20.95 5.12
CA GLN A 7 13.86 -20.62 5.04
C GLN A 7 14.72 -21.86 4.79
N ASN A 8 14.39 -23.01 5.41
CA ASN A 8 15.09 -24.27 5.17
C ASN A 8 14.94 -24.74 3.70
N ILE A 9 13.72 -24.69 3.14
CA ILE A 9 13.49 -25.05 1.73
C ILE A 9 14.29 -24.12 0.82
N LEU A 10 14.24 -22.81 1.06
CA LEU A 10 14.99 -21.82 0.28
C LEU A 10 16.51 -22.03 0.38
N ALA A 11 17.02 -22.43 1.55
CA ALA A 11 18.44 -22.77 1.71
C ALA A 11 18.83 -24.00 0.90
N VAL A 12 17.96 -25.02 0.82
CA VAL A 12 18.19 -26.20 -0.04
C VAL A 12 18.21 -25.80 -1.51
N LEU A 13 17.22 -25.02 -1.96
CA LEU A 13 17.17 -24.52 -3.34
C LEU A 13 18.40 -23.67 -3.68
N THR A 14 18.89 -22.84 -2.76
CA THR A 14 20.09 -22.02 -2.98
C THR A 14 21.32 -22.89 -3.20
N ARG A 15 21.47 -23.98 -2.42
CA ARG A 15 22.57 -24.94 -2.61
C ARG A 15 22.47 -25.71 -3.92
N SER A 16 21.24 -26.00 -4.39
CA SER A 16 21.04 -26.73 -5.66
C SER A 16 21.53 -25.93 -6.88
N VAL A 17 21.58 -24.60 -6.78
CA VAL A 17 22.16 -23.74 -7.83
C VAL A 17 23.65 -23.44 -7.63
N GLY A 18 24.33 -24.18 -6.75
CA GLY A 18 25.78 -24.05 -6.50
C GLY A 18 26.18 -22.83 -5.68
N GLU A 19 25.27 -22.34 -4.84
CA GLU A 19 25.49 -21.19 -3.95
C GLU A 19 25.18 -21.55 -2.50
N THR A 20 25.87 -20.92 -1.54
CA THR A 20 25.62 -21.12 -0.10
C THR A 20 24.97 -19.85 0.46
N PRO A 21 23.78 -19.97 1.06
CA PRO A 21 23.17 -18.81 1.69
C PRO A 21 23.94 -18.42 2.95
N LYS A 22 24.29 -17.15 3.10
CA LYS A 22 24.81 -16.55 4.33
C LYS A 22 23.68 -16.10 5.23
N ASP A 23 22.71 -15.40 4.63
CA ASP A 23 21.51 -14.89 5.31
C ASP A 23 20.27 -15.13 4.45
N ILE A 24 19.14 -15.37 5.10
CA ILE A 24 17.80 -15.46 4.50
C ILE A 24 16.88 -14.54 5.28
N LEU A 25 16.70 -13.32 4.78
CA LEU A 25 16.02 -12.22 5.45
C LEU A 25 14.59 -12.08 4.91
N PRO A 26 13.55 -12.05 5.76
CA PRO A 26 12.19 -11.79 5.29
C PRO A 26 12.07 -10.37 4.75
N ILE A 27 11.41 -10.22 3.60
CA ILE A 27 11.01 -8.93 3.06
C ILE A 27 9.61 -8.61 3.59
N ALA A 28 9.36 -7.33 3.91
CA ALA A 28 8.09 -6.88 4.45
C ALA A 28 6.92 -7.29 3.52
N GLU A 29 5.85 -7.84 4.11
CA GLU A 29 4.67 -8.26 3.37
C GLU A 29 4.00 -7.07 2.69
N SER A 30 3.67 -7.22 1.42
CA SER A 30 2.87 -6.29 0.64
C SER A 30 1.39 -6.73 0.62
N GLY A 31 0.62 -6.35 -0.37
CA GLY A 31 -0.81 -6.67 -0.43
C GLY A 31 -1.20 -8.12 -0.70
N SER A 32 -0.27 -9.06 -0.94
CA SER A 32 -0.57 -10.46 -1.26
C SER A 32 -0.24 -11.40 -0.10
N ALA A 33 -0.74 -12.65 -0.16
CA ALA A 33 -0.41 -13.70 0.80
C ALA A 33 0.96 -14.37 0.54
N ARG A 34 1.66 -13.95 -0.51
CA ARG A 34 3.01 -14.41 -0.84
C ARG A 34 4.01 -13.90 0.17
N LYS A 35 5.00 -14.74 0.52
CA LYS A 35 6.12 -14.38 1.37
C LYS A 35 7.39 -14.31 0.54
N TYR A 36 8.13 -13.22 0.73
CA TYR A 36 9.37 -12.97 0.02
C TYR A 36 10.54 -12.94 1.00
N PHE A 37 11.68 -13.46 0.58
CA PHE A 37 12.91 -13.50 1.36
C PHE A 37 14.06 -13.04 0.47
N ARG A 38 14.92 -12.17 1.00
CA ARG A 38 16.19 -11.84 0.34
C ARG A 38 17.27 -12.80 0.84
N ILE A 39 17.87 -13.50 -0.07
CA ILE A 39 18.90 -14.50 0.21
C ILE A 39 20.25 -13.92 -0.20
N ILE A 40 21.13 -13.74 0.76
CA ILE A 40 22.47 -13.21 0.54
C ILE A 40 23.45 -14.39 0.41
N THR A 41 24.20 -14.44 -0.68
CA THR A 41 25.26 -15.41 -0.93
C THR A 41 26.60 -14.70 -1.10
N ASP A 42 27.71 -15.47 -1.31
CA ASP A 42 28.98 -14.88 -1.62
C ASP A 42 29.05 -14.22 -3.01
N LYS A 43 28.18 -14.65 -3.93
CA LYS A 43 28.24 -14.24 -5.34
C LYS A 43 27.24 -13.12 -5.64
N ARG A 44 26.04 -13.19 -5.05
CA ARG A 44 24.93 -12.28 -5.37
C ARG A 44 23.82 -12.33 -4.32
N SER A 45 22.82 -11.49 -4.50
CA SER A 45 21.54 -11.54 -3.81
C SER A 45 20.48 -12.19 -4.69
N LEU A 46 19.59 -13.00 -4.09
CA LEU A 46 18.48 -13.68 -4.74
C LEU A 46 17.19 -13.38 -3.99
N ILE A 47 16.05 -13.49 -4.66
CA ILE A 47 14.74 -13.48 -4.03
C ILE A 47 14.20 -14.90 -3.96
N GLY A 48 13.94 -15.37 -2.73
CA GLY A 48 13.17 -16.57 -2.46
C GLY A 48 11.69 -16.22 -2.29
N THR A 49 10.82 -16.90 -3.03
CA THR A 49 9.38 -16.69 -2.97
C THR A 49 8.70 -17.94 -2.46
N TYR A 50 7.70 -17.76 -1.57
CA TYR A 50 6.81 -18.82 -1.09
C TYR A 50 5.35 -18.40 -1.29
N SER A 51 4.55 -19.31 -1.87
CA SER A 51 3.10 -19.20 -1.93
C SER A 51 2.46 -20.59 -2.00
N ASN A 52 1.32 -20.77 -1.29
CA ASN A 52 0.52 -21.98 -1.37
C ASN A 52 -0.36 -22.03 -2.65
N ASN A 53 -0.50 -20.94 -3.37
CA ASN A 53 -1.25 -20.89 -4.60
C ASN A 53 -0.36 -21.40 -5.75
N VAL A 54 -0.41 -22.70 -5.99
CA VAL A 54 0.43 -23.38 -6.99
C VAL A 54 0.09 -22.94 -8.41
N GLU A 55 -1.19 -22.72 -8.71
CA GLU A 55 -1.63 -22.26 -10.05
C GLU A 55 -1.05 -20.90 -10.38
N GLU A 56 -1.10 -19.96 -9.43
CA GLU A 56 -0.51 -18.63 -9.58
C GLU A 56 1.03 -18.69 -9.68
N ASN A 57 1.67 -19.64 -8.98
CA ASN A 57 3.11 -19.86 -9.11
C ASN A 57 3.46 -20.44 -10.49
N GLU A 58 2.67 -21.40 -11.00
CA GLU A 58 2.87 -21.94 -12.36
C GLU A 58 2.75 -20.87 -13.44
N ALA A 59 1.77 -19.95 -13.31
CA ALA A 59 1.64 -18.80 -14.19
C ALA A 59 2.94 -17.96 -14.18
N PHE A 60 3.43 -17.59 -13.00
CA PHE A 60 4.68 -16.83 -12.87
C PHE A 60 5.88 -17.56 -13.49
N LEU A 61 6.05 -18.83 -13.16
CA LEU A 61 7.20 -19.63 -13.64
C LEU A 61 7.18 -19.77 -15.18
N THR A 62 6.01 -20.03 -15.75
CA THR A 62 5.83 -20.17 -17.21
C THR A 62 6.10 -18.85 -17.91
N PHE A 63 5.50 -17.76 -17.43
CA PHE A 63 5.66 -16.44 -18.04
C PHE A 63 7.07 -15.89 -17.88
N SER A 64 7.68 -16.07 -16.70
CA SER A 64 9.06 -15.65 -16.46
C SER A 64 10.03 -16.32 -17.43
N LYS A 65 9.91 -17.64 -17.60
CA LYS A 65 10.74 -18.38 -18.55
C LYS A 65 10.53 -17.87 -19.97
N HIS A 66 9.27 -17.75 -20.42
CA HIS A 66 8.94 -17.32 -21.76
C HIS A 66 9.48 -15.91 -22.07
N PHE A 67 9.25 -14.95 -21.18
CA PHE A 67 9.74 -13.58 -21.36
C PHE A 67 11.26 -13.47 -21.28
N HIS A 68 11.88 -14.22 -20.40
CA HIS A 68 13.36 -14.28 -20.29
C HIS A 68 13.97 -14.86 -21.57
N ASP A 69 13.39 -15.94 -22.11
CA ASP A 69 13.85 -16.55 -23.38
C ASP A 69 13.74 -15.58 -24.58
N LEU A 70 12.79 -14.64 -24.53
CA LEU A 70 12.65 -13.54 -25.50
C LEU A 70 13.58 -12.34 -25.24
N GLY A 71 14.40 -12.39 -24.18
CA GLY A 71 15.30 -11.30 -23.80
C GLY A 71 14.57 -10.08 -23.19
N LEU A 72 13.36 -10.26 -22.67
CA LEU A 72 12.62 -9.22 -21.97
C LEU A 72 13.11 -9.10 -20.51
N ASN A 73 13.08 -7.89 -19.96
CA ASN A 73 13.66 -7.57 -18.66
C ASN A 73 12.75 -8.04 -17.49
N VAL A 74 12.69 -9.33 -17.26
CA VAL A 74 11.91 -9.97 -16.18
C VAL A 74 12.82 -10.80 -15.28
N PRO A 75 12.38 -11.25 -14.08
CA PRO A 75 13.17 -12.12 -13.24
C PRO A 75 13.50 -13.46 -13.94
N GLU A 76 14.76 -13.83 -13.91
CA GLU A 76 15.18 -15.19 -14.18
C GLU A 76 14.86 -16.09 -12.99
N VAL A 77 14.29 -17.26 -13.23
CA VAL A 77 14.03 -18.27 -12.21
C VAL A 77 15.16 -19.28 -12.19
N PHE A 78 15.83 -19.42 -11.05
CA PHE A 78 17.03 -20.27 -10.90
C PHE A 78 16.72 -21.67 -10.39
N ALA A 79 15.74 -21.82 -9.50
CA ALA A 79 15.32 -23.11 -8.94
C ALA A 79 13.87 -23.06 -8.45
N VAL A 80 13.23 -24.22 -8.45
CA VAL A 80 11.84 -24.42 -7.99
C VAL A 80 11.80 -25.73 -7.21
N ASN A 81 11.06 -25.81 -6.10
CA ASN A 81 10.83 -27.08 -5.41
C ASN A 81 9.79 -27.95 -6.13
N GLU A 82 9.73 -29.24 -5.83
CA GLU A 82 8.84 -30.20 -6.51
C GLU A 82 7.36 -29.80 -6.41
N GLU A 83 6.93 -29.28 -5.25
CA GLU A 83 5.56 -28.85 -5.00
C GLU A 83 5.22 -27.48 -5.64
N LYS A 84 6.17 -26.82 -6.27
CA LYS A 84 6.03 -25.48 -6.88
C LYS A 84 5.53 -24.42 -5.91
N THR A 85 5.78 -24.60 -4.61
CA THR A 85 5.41 -23.65 -3.56
C THR A 85 6.53 -22.67 -3.22
N CYS A 86 7.79 -23.04 -3.52
CA CYS A 86 8.99 -22.23 -3.32
C CYS A 86 9.82 -22.13 -4.59
N TYR A 87 10.33 -20.94 -4.89
CA TYR A 87 11.27 -20.76 -5.99
C TYR A 87 12.25 -19.62 -5.73
N LEU A 88 13.39 -19.67 -6.45
CA LEU A 88 14.43 -18.63 -6.44
C LEU A 88 14.39 -17.83 -7.73
N GLN A 89 14.50 -16.52 -7.60
CA GLN A 89 14.50 -15.61 -8.75
C GLN A 89 15.52 -14.48 -8.57
N SER A 90 15.73 -13.69 -9.62
CA SER A 90 16.59 -12.51 -9.64
C SER A 90 16.18 -11.50 -8.58
N ASP A 91 17.18 -10.87 -7.92
CA ASP A 91 17.00 -9.71 -7.04
C ASP A 91 17.38 -8.42 -7.77
N PHE A 92 16.45 -7.52 -7.93
CA PHE A 92 16.65 -6.21 -8.55
C PHE A 92 16.84 -5.08 -7.53
N GLY A 93 16.97 -5.41 -6.23
CA GLY A 93 17.11 -4.42 -5.16
C GLY A 93 15.76 -3.86 -4.70
N ASP A 94 15.79 -2.64 -4.14
CA ASP A 94 14.62 -2.01 -3.53
C ASP A 94 14.16 -0.74 -4.26
N ASP A 95 14.93 -0.28 -5.26
CA ASP A 95 14.57 0.91 -6.01
C ASP A 95 13.56 0.59 -7.11
N ASN A 96 12.52 1.43 -7.24
CA ASN A 96 11.46 1.25 -8.22
C ASN A 96 10.99 2.61 -8.79
N LEU A 97 10.30 2.57 -9.91
CA LEU A 97 9.83 3.78 -10.57
C LEU A 97 8.96 4.66 -9.67
N PHE A 98 8.15 4.06 -8.77
CA PHE A 98 7.32 4.85 -7.86
C PHE A 98 8.14 5.64 -6.83
N ALA A 99 9.29 5.12 -6.37
CA ALA A 99 10.20 5.85 -5.50
C ALA A 99 10.77 7.10 -6.20
N HIS A 100 11.11 7.00 -7.49
CA HIS A 100 11.54 8.14 -8.31
C HIS A 100 10.43 9.19 -8.48
N VAL A 101 9.18 8.75 -8.74
CA VAL A 101 8.01 9.63 -8.80
C VAL A 101 7.83 10.38 -7.49
N ARG A 102 7.87 9.69 -6.36
CA ARG A 102 7.73 10.31 -5.03
C ARG A 102 8.83 11.34 -4.75
N LYS A 103 10.08 11.02 -5.06
CA LYS A 103 11.20 11.98 -4.90
C LYS A 103 10.96 13.24 -5.74
N ALA A 104 10.47 13.10 -6.98
CA ALA A 104 10.17 14.24 -7.84
C ALA A 104 9.00 15.09 -7.31
N LEU A 105 7.92 14.47 -6.84
CA LEU A 105 6.77 15.17 -6.24
C LEU A 105 7.17 15.97 -5.00
N ILE A 106 8.05 15.44 -4.17
CA ILE A 106 8.58 16.13 -2.98
C ILE A 106 9.44 17.33 -3.40
N ALA A 107 10.34 17.13 -4.34
CA ALA A 107 11.22 18.21 -4.82
C ALA A 107 10.43 19.37 -5.45
N SER A 108 9.30 19.09 -6.10
CA SER A 108 8.42 20.10 -6.69
C SER A 108 7.48 20.82 -5.72
N SER A 109 7.39 20.36 -4.48
CA SER A 109 6.51 20.95 -3.44
C SER A 109 7.20 22.04 -2.62
N GLY A 110 8.45 22.43 -2.92
CA GLY A 110 9.17 23.52 -2.27
C GLY A 110 8.61 24.91 -2.64
N PRO A 111 8.79 25.93 -1.78
CA PRO A 111 8.17 27.26 -1.94
C PRO A 111 8.62 28.04 -3.17
N SER A 112 9.56 27.54 -3.97
CA SER A 112 10.13 28.23 -5.13
C SER A 112 9.70 27.72 -6.51
N THR A 113 8.89 26.63 -6.58
CA THR A 113 8.48 26.06 -7.87
C THR A 113 6.96 25.89 -7.91
N GLY A 114 6.28 26.89 -8.42
CA GLY A 114 4.80 26.99 -8.53
C GLY A 114 4.13 26.08 -9.58
N SER A 115 4.73 25.00 -10.01
CA SER A 115 4.09 24.00 -10.89
C SER A 115 4.63 22.62 -10.57
N GLY A 116 3.76 21.70 -10.15
CA GLY A 116 4.10 20.30 -9.93
C GLY A 116 4.50 19.58 -11.22
N THR A 117 5.70 19.84 -11.71
CA THR A 117 6.26 19.17 -12.89
C THR A 117 6.96 17.90 -12.46
N LEU A 118 6.57 16.75 -13.03
CA LEU A 118 7.41 15.56 -13.00
C LEU A 118 8.75 15.91 -13.68
N GLY A 119 9.87 15.71 -12.98
CA GLY A 119 11.18 16.00 -13.56
C GLY A 119 11.44 15.17 -14.83
N GLU A 120 12.18 15.72 -15.79
CA GLU A 120 12.50 15.07 -17.09
C GLU A 120 13.00 13.62 -16.93
N ASN A 121 13.78 13.34 -15.89
CA ASN A 121 14.31 11.99 -15.65
C ASN A 121 13.19 10.98 -15.36
N VAL A 122 12.14 11.38 -14.64
CA VAL A 122 10.99 10.51 -14.35
C VAL A 122 10.20 10.27 -15.64
N ILE A 123 10.00 11.30 -16.46
CA ILE A 123 9.33 11.17 -17.77
C ILE A 123 10.11 10.21 -18.69
N LYS A 124 11.44 10.29 -18.70
CA LYS A 124 12.29 9.34 -19.44
C LYS A 124 12.11 7.89 -18.98
N LEU A 125 12.01 7.67 -17.65
CA LEU A 125 11.74 6.35 -17.11
C LEU A 125 10.35 5.83 -17.50
N TYR A 126 9.31 6.69 -17.50
CA TYR A 126 7.98 6.32 -18.00
C TYR A 126 8.00 5.94 -19.48
N LYS A 127 8.68 6.73 -20.33
CA LYS A 127 8.86 6.42 -21.76
C LYS A 127 9.55 5.05 -21.93
N LYS A 128 10.66 4.82 -21.20
CA LYS A 128 11.35 3.52 -21.23
C LYS A 128 10.43 2.38 -20.78
N ALA A 129 9.62 2.58 -19.73
CA ALA A 129 8.65 1.59 -19.26
C ALA A 129 7.58 1.28 -20.33
N LEU A 130 7.07 2.29 -21.02
CA LEU A 130 6.08 2.13 -22.09
C LEU A 130 6.66 1.42 -23.32
N SER A 131 7.92 1.69 -23.72
CA SER A 131 8.59 0.94 -24.79
C SER A 131 8.74 -0.56 -24.42
N HIS A 132 9.07 -0.87 -23.17
CA HIS A 132 9.12 -2.25 -22.70
C HIS A 132 7.71 -2.87 -22.61
N LEU A 133 6.70 -2.08 -22.24
CA LEU A 133 5.31 -2.57 -22.22
C LEU A 133 4.84 -3.03 -23.58
N VAL A 134 5.09 -2.25 -24.65
CA VAL A 134 4.77 -2.66 -26.03
C VAL A 134 5.41 -4.00 -26.37
N LYS A 135 6.69 -4.19 -26.01
CA LYS A 135 7.39 -5.46 -26.26
C LYS A 135 6.77 -6.63 -25.49
N LEU A 136 6.45 -6.43 -24.20
CA LEU A 136 5.76 -7.44 -23.37
C LEU A 136 4.40 -7.80 -23.96
N GLN A 137 3.62 -6.79 -24.38
CA GLN A 137 2.27 -6.99 -24.90
C GLN A 137 2.24 -7.66 -26.27
N VAL A 138 3.16 -7.30 -27.17
CA VAL A 138 3.15 -7.75 -28.56
C VAL A 138 4.10 -8.93 -28.77
N LEU A 139 5.36 -8.81 -28.41
CA LEU A 139 6.33 -9.90 -28.56
C LEU A 139 6.14 -10.97 -27.50
N GLY A 140 5.91 -10.57 -26.26
CA GLY A 140 5.65 -11.49 -25.15
C GLY A 140 4.38 -12.33 -25.33
N HIS A 141 3.40 -11.83 -26.09
CA HIS A 141 2.20 -12.61 -26.45
C HIS A 141 2.50 -13.81 -27.36
N GLN A 142 3.49 -13.67 -28.25
CA GLN A 142 3.76 -14.66 -29.29
C GLN A 142 4.28 -15.98 -28.69
N GLY A 143 3.50 -17.04 -28.83
CA GLY A 143 3.85 -18.39 -28.35
C GLY A 143 3.71 -18.57 -26.81
N LEU A 144 3.13 -17.60 -26.09
CA LEU A 144 2.86 -17.74 -24.67
C LEU A 144 1.74 -18.75 -24.41
N ASP A 145 1.96 -19.69 -23.48
CA ASP A 145 0.97 -20.66 -23.05
C ASP A 145 -0.01 -20.05 -22.02
N TYR A 146 -1.14 -19.56 -22.52
CA TYR A 146 -2.18 -18.96 -21.68
C TYR A 146 -3.01 -19.97 -20.89
N THR A 147 -2.89 -21.29 -21.16
CA THR A 147 -3.54 -22.31 -20.32
C THR A 147 -2.99 -22.31 -18.90
N LYS A 148 -1.85 -21.67 -18.69
CA LYS A 148 -1.21 -21.46 -17.39
C LYS A 148 -1.56 -20.12 -16.74
N ALA A 149 -2.31 -19.26 -17.41
CA ALA A 149 -2.70 -17.96 -16.85
C ALA A 149 -3.65 -18.12 -15.65
N TYR A 150 -3.49 -17.28 -14.64
CA TYR A 150 -4.26 -17.31 -13.40
C TYR A 150 -4.94 -15.94 -13.16
N PRO A 151 -6.19 -15.89 -12.71
CA PRO A 151 -7.15 -16.99 -12.51
C PRO A 151 -7.86 -17.46 -13.79
N THR A 152 -7.69 -16.76 -14.91
CA THR A 152 -8.34 -17.06 -16.22
C THR A 152 -7.37 -16.80 -17.36
N GLU A 153 -7.60 -17.44 -18.52
CA GLU A 153 -6.76 -17.32 -19.71
C GLU A 153 -6.85 -15.93 -20.36
N CYS A 154 -7.99 -15.25 -20.22
CA CYS A 154 -8.24 -13.95 -20.83
C CYS A 154 -8.99 -12.99 -19.91
N PHE A 155 -8.85 -11.71 -20.19
CA PHE A 155 -9.63 -10.63 -19.61
C PHE A 155 -10.86 -10.40 -20.48
N ASP A 156 -11.90 -11.14 -20.18
CA ASP A 156 -13.14 -11.18 -20.95
C ASP A 156 -14.25 -10.29 -20.32
N ARG A 157 -15.44 -10.40 -20.91
CA ARG A 157 -16.64 -9.71 -20.39
C ARG A 157 -16.91 -10.03 -18.92
N GLN A 158 -16.72 -11.28 -18.50
CA GLN A 158 -16.98 -11.66 -17.12
C GLN A 158 -15.97 -11.02 -16.15
N ALA A 159 -14.72 -10.94 -16.54
CA ALA A 159 -13.69 -10.27 -15.75
C ALA A 159 -13.99 -8.76 -15.54
N ILE A 160 -14.59 -8.10 -16.55
CA ILE A 160 -15.06 -6.71 -16.43
C ILE A 160 -16.23 -6.62 -15.45
N ILE A 161 -17.20 -7.51 -15.53
CA ILE A 161 -18.34 -7.58 -14.59
C ILE A 161 -17.86 -7.84 -13.15
N ASP A 162 -16.85 -8.70 -12.99
CA ASP A 162 -16.29 -9.00 -11.67
C ASP A 162 -15.60 -7.77 -11.06
N ASP A 163 -14.85 -6.98 -11.85
CA ASP A 163 -14.28 -5.71 -11.42
C ASP A 163 -15.36 -4.69 -11.02
N PHE A 164 -16.48 -4.61 -11.77
CA PHE A 164 -17.61 -3.75 -11.42
C PHE A 164 -18.34 -4.21 -10.17
N ASN A 165 -18.55 -5.51 -9.99
CA ASN A 165 -19.12 -6.06 -8.77
C ASN A 165 -18.20 -5.80 -7.57
N TYR A 166 -16.90 -5.93 -7.75
CA TYR A 166 -15.92 -5.60 -6.72
C TYR A 166 -16.02 -4.12 -6.29
N PHE A 167 -16.11 -3.20 -7.25
CA PHE A 167 -16.37 -1.78 -7.01
C PHE A 167 -17.71 -1.56 -6.30
N LYS A 168 -18.81 -2.13 -6.82
CA LYS A 168 -20.16 -1.98 -6.25
C LYS A 168 -20.24 -2.45 -4.80
N TYR A 169 -19.76 -3.67 -4.51
CA TYR A 169 -19.94 -4.27 -3.19
C TYR A 169 -18.97 -3.75 -2.14
N TYR A 170 -17.76 -3.41 -2.53
CA TYR A 170 -16.74 -3.00 -1.57
C TYR A 170 -16.54 -1.49 -1.47
N PHE A 171 -17.02 -0.72 -2.45
CA PHE A 171 -16.90 0.72 -2.41
C PHE A 171 -18.26 1.44 -2.43
N VAL A 172 -19.13 1.19 -3.41
CA VAL A 172 -20.40 1.93 -3.51
C VAL A 172 -21.34 1.61 -2.36
N LYS A 173 -21.65 0.32 -2.11
CA LYS A 173 -22.60 -0.09 -1.07
C LYS A 173 -22.19 0.27 0.37
N PRO A 174 -20.92 0.30 0.78
CA PRO A 174 -20.53 0.79 2.10
C PRO A 174 -20.76 2.28 2.35
N HIS A 175 -21.05 3.08 1.31
CA HIS A 175 -21.41 4.48 1.43
C HIS A 175 -22.94 4.62 1.37
N GLU A 176 -23.59 4.62 2.54
CA GLU A 176 -25.05 4.67 2.66
C GLU A 176 -25.67 5.93 2.04
N GLU A 177 -24.88 6.99 1.89
CA GLU A 177 -25.28 8.25 1.24
C GLU A 177 -25.37 8.16 -0.30
N ILE A 178 -24.90 7.08 -0.92
CA ILE A 178 -24.98 6.87 -2.37
C ILE A 178 -26.27 6.13 -2.70
N ASP A 179 -27.20 6.86 -3.31
CA ASP A 179 -28.46 6.29 -3.79
C ASP A 179 -28.33 5.76 -5.21
N PHE A 180 -28.83 4.55 -5.46
CA PHE A 180 -28.86 3.95 -6.79
C PHE A 180 -29.85 2.79 -6.91
N ASN A 181 -30.34 2.58 -8.12
CA ASN A 181 -31.17 1.41 -8.44
C ASN A 181 -30.30 0.23 -8.84
N GLU A 182 -30.29 -0.82 -8.03
CA GLU A 182 -29.44 -2.01 -8.21
C GLU A 182 -29.63 -2.67 -9.59
N THR A 183 -30.89 -2.79 -10.05
CA THR A 183 -31.20 -3.41 -11.33
C THR A 183 -30.73 -2.57 -12.52
N ARG A 184 -30.89 -1.25 -12.45
CA ARG A 184 -30.44 -0.34 -13.51
C ARG A 184 -28.92 -0.29 -13.56
N LEU A 185 -28.25 -0.19 -12.41
CA LEU A 185 -26.80 -0.21 -12.34
C LEU A 185 -26.21 -1.52 -12.89
N GLY A 186 -26.87 -2.68 -12.60
CA GLY A 186 -26.49 -3.96 -13.18
C GLY A 186 -26.57 -3.96 -14.70
N LYS A 187 -27.65 -3.39 -15.28
CA LYS A 187 -27.81 -3.26 -16.74
C LYS A 187 -26.75 -2.34 -17.35
N ASP A 188 -26.40 -1.24 -16.69
CA ASP A 188 -25.35 -0.35 -17.16
C ASP A 188 -23.98 -1.05 -17.15
N PHE A 189 -23.69 -1.84 -16.11
CA PHE A 189 -22.47 -2.66 -16.05
C PHE A 189 -22.39 -3.67 -17.18
N GLU A 190 -23.51 -4.36 -17.47
CA GLU A 190 -23.58 -5.31 -18.59
C GLU A 190 -23.35 -4.63 -19.93
N ALA A 191 -24.04 -3.51 -20.19
CA ALA A 191 -23.89 -2.76 -21.44
C ALA A 191 -22.49 -2.16 -21.60
N PHE A 192 -21.86 -1.69 -20.50
CA PHE A 192 -20.48 -1.21 -20.51
C PHE A 192 -19.50 -2.38 -20.81
N ALA A 193 -19.69 -3.53 -20.15
CA ALA A 193 -18.88 -4.72 -20.38
C ALA A 193 -19.02 -5.24 -21.81
N ASP A 194 -20.24 -5.25 -22.38
CA ASP A 194 -20.52 -5.63 -23.77
C ASP A 194 -19.77 -4.73 -24.76
N PHE A 195 -19.67 -3.43 -24.47
CA PHE A 195 -18.93 -2.51 -25.32
C PHE A 195 -17.41 -2.69 -25.19
N VAL A 196 -16.89 -2.70 -23.95
CA VAL A 196 -15.43 -2.73 -23.71
C VAL A 196 -14.81 -4.08 -24.08
N SER A 197 -15.56 -5.18 -23.94
CA SER A 197 -15.08 -6.51 -24.35
C SER A 197 -14.92 -6.69 -25.87
N GLN A 198 -15.37 -5.73 -26.68
CA GLN A 198 -15.09 -5.70 -28.12
C GLN A 198 -13.71 -5.12 -28.46
N ALA A 199 -12.98 -4.60 -27.49
CA ALA A 199 -11.60 -4.17 -27.71
C ALA A 199 -10.73 -5.38 -28.11
N PRO A 200 -9.86 -5.24 -29.14
CA PRO A 200 -8.93 -6.30 -29.48
C PRO A 200 -8.10 -6.76 -28.27
N CYS A 201 -8.13 -8.07 -28.00
CA CYS A 201 -7.58 -8.66 -26.79
C CYS A 201 -6.54 -9.75 -27.02
N ASP A 202 -6.07 -9.95 -28.25
CA ASP A 202 -5.01 -10.91 -28.60
C ASP A 202 -3.61 -10.33 -28.33
N PHE A 203 -3.40 -9.91 -27.06
CA PHE A 203 -2.15 -9.38 -26.56
C PHE A 203 -1.90 -9.90 -25.13
N PHE A 204 -0.65 -9.84 -24.68
CA PHE A 204 -0.39 -10.06 -23.26
C PHE A 204 -0.81 -8.84 -22.45
N MET A 205 -1.78 -8.98 -21.57
CA MET A 205 -2.16 -7.99 -20.57
C MET A 205 -1.48 -8.34 -19.26
N TYR A 206 -0.63 -7.44 -18.78
CA TYR A 206 0.15 -7.60 -17.56
C TYR A 206 -0.71 -7.57 -16.28
N ARG A 207 -1.82 -6.85 -16.31
CA ARG A 207 -2.81 -6.60 -15.25
C ARG A 207 -2.33 -5.62 -14.18
N ASP A 208 -1.18 -5.85 -13.57
CA ASP A 208 -0.63 -5.01 -12.50
C ASP A 208 0.61 -4.22 -12.94
N PHE A 209 0.58 -3.66 -14.16
CA PHE A 209 1.62 -2.80 -14.69
C PHE A 209 1.61 -1.43 -14.00
N GLN A 210 2.21 -1.38 -12.81
CA GLN A 210 2.24 -0.21 -11.94
C GLN A 210 3.68 0.18 -11.64
N SER A 211 3.93 1.48 -11.40
CA SER A 211 5.28 1.99 -11.15
C SER A 211 6.01 1.34 -9.96
N ARG A 212 5.29 0.78 -8.98
CA ARG A 212 5.89 0.01 -7.87
C ARG A 212 6.40 -1.37 -8.30
N ASN A 213 5.89 -1.92 -9.40
CA ASN A 213 6.26 -3.23 -9.95
C ASN A 213 7.29 -3.10 -11.08
N ILE A 214 7.83 -1.89 -11.29
CA ILE A 214 8.89 -1.58 -12.25
C ILE A 214 10.13 -1.22 -11.45
N MET A 215 11.05 -2.17 -11.35
CA MET A 215 12.31 -2.02 -10.61
C MET A 215 13.32 -1.23 -11.45
N VAL A 216 14.13 -0.42 -10.78
CA VAL A 216 15.19 0.38 -11.39
C VAL A 216 16.52 -0.12 -10.86
N LYS A 217 17.37 -0.69 -11.74
CA LYS A 217 18.68 -1.19 -11.38
C LYS A 217 19.69 -0.83 -12.45
N ASP A 218 20.77 -0.15 -12.07
CA ASP A 218 21.86 0.26 -12.96
C ASP A 218 21.36 1.07 -14.20
N GLY A 219 20.31 1.87 -14.03
CA GLY A 219 19.67 2.66 -15.09
C GLY A 219 18.75 1.87 -16.03
N GLU A 220 18.61 0.55 -15.81
CA GLU A 220 17.71 -0.33 -16.54
C GLU A 220 16.43 -0.60 -15.75
N LEU A 221 15.34 -0.95 -16.48
CA LEU A 221 14.05 -1.29 -15.90
C LEU A 221 13.83 -2.80 -15.95
N TYR A 222 13.29 -3.34 -14.84
CA TYR A 222 12.91 -4.75 -14.72
C TYR A 222 11.47 -4.84 -14.23
N PHE A 223 10.72 -5.83 -14.70
CA PHE A 223 9.28 -5.94 -14.52
C PHE A 223 8.95 -7.16 -13.68
N ILE A 224 8.27 -6.96 -12.55
CA ILE A 224 7.90 -7.98 -11.57
C ILE A 224 6.39 -7.99 -11.33
N ASP A 225 5.86 -9.05 -10.72
CA ASP A 225 4.44 -9.14 -10.32
C ASP A 225 3.46 -9.32 -11.52
N PHE A 226 3.87 -10.11 -12.53
CA PHE A 226 3.08 -10.36 -13.74
C PHE A 226 2.31 -11.69 -13.75
N GLN A 227 2.27 -12.41 -12.64
CA GLN A 227 1.57 -13.71 -12.55
C GLN A 227 0.05 -13.62 -12.74
N GLY A 228 -0.54 -12.44 -12.55
CA GLY A 228 -1.93 -12.15 -12.88
C GLY A 228 -2.17 -11.86 -14.37
N GLY A 229 -1.11 -11.92 -15.18
CA GLY A 229 -1.16 -11.65 -16.62
C GLY A 229 -1.95 -12.69 -17.38
N ARG A 230 -2.55 -12.26 -18.47
CA ARG A 230 -3.43 -13.07 -19.33
C ARG A 230 -3.61 -12.43 -20.71
N LYS A 231 -4.36 -13.04 -21.61
CA LYS A 231 -4.79 -12.34 -22.82
C LYS A 231 -5.66 -11.14 -22.46
N GLY A 232 -5.45 -10.02 -23.11
CA GLY A 232 -6.26 -8.83 -22.85
C GLY A 232 -5.91 -7.65 -23.73
N PRO A 233 -6.65 -6.53 -23.59
CA PRO A 233 -6.49 -5.34 -24.40
C PRO A 233 -5.25 -4.53 -23.99
N LEU A 234 -4.62 -3.91 -24.98
CA LEU A 234 -3.44 -3.07 -24.80
C LEU A 234 -3.68 -1.89 -23.83
N ASN A 235 -4.88 -1.32 -23.87
CA ASN A 235 -5.26 -0.13 -23.11
C ASN A 235 -5.12 -0.31 -21.61
N TYR A 236 -5.42 -1.51 -21.08
CA TYR A 236 -5.52 -1.73 -19.64
C TYR A 236 -4.21 -1.40 -18.89
N ASP A 237 -3.08 -1.87 -19.42
CA ASP A 237 -1.79 -1.69 -18.75
C ASP A 237 -1.26 -0.26 -18.88
N VAL A 238 -1.51 0.39 -20.02
CA VAL A 238 -1.19 1.82 -20.21
C VAL A 238 -1.94 2.66 -19.16
N VAL A 239 -3.23 2.38 -18.97
CA VAL A 239 -4.04 3.05 -17.95
C VAL A 239 -3.56 2.69 -16.54
N SER A 240 -3.25 1.43 -16.29
CA SER A 240 -2.75 0.96 -14.99
C SER A 240 -1.49 1.70 -14.55
N LEU A 241 -0.60 2.02 -15.48
CA LEU A 241 0.61 2.79 -15.22
C LEU A 241 0.33 4.29 -15.08
N LEU A 242 -0.39 4.88 -16.03
CA LEU A 242 -0.51 6.35 -16.14
C LEU A 242 -1.58 6.94 -15.22
N TYR A 243 -2.61 6.16 -14.83
CA TYR A 243 -3.66 6.57 -13.91
C TYR A 243 -3.49 5.98 -12.51
N GLN A 244 -2.27 5.64 -12.12
CA GLN A 244 -1.94 5.29 -10.75
C GLN A 244 -2.10 6.51 -9.84
N VAL A 245 -3.17 6.55 -9.07
CA VAL A 245 -3.67 7.75 -8.38
C VAL A 245 -2.64 8.39 -7.43
N LYS A 246 -1.78 7.62 -6.78
CA LYS A 246 -0.69 8.15 -5.92
C LYS A 246 0.49 8.73 -6.69
N ALA A 247 0.61 8.43 -7.97
CA ALA A 247 1.67 9.00 -8.83
C ALA A 247 1.36 10.44 -9.24
N GLN A 248 0.10 10.87 -9.17
CA GLN A 248 -0.37 12.23 -9.44
C GLN A 248 0.22 12.83 -10.74
N ILE A 249 0.31 12.02 -11.79
CA ILE A 249 0.84 12.46 -13.10
C ILE A 249 -0.09 13.52 -13.68
N PRO A 250 0.40 14.73 -14.03
CA PRO A 250 -0.42 15.75 -14.69
C PRO A 250 -1.00 15.26 -16.01
N GLN A 251 -2.23 15.66 -16.34
CA GLN A 251 -2.93 15.18 -17.54
C GLN A 251 -2.14 15.43 -18.83
N ALA A 252 -1.52 16.60 -18.99
CA ALA A 252 -0.70 16.91 -20.15
C ALA A 252 0.48 15.94 -20.35
N ILE A 253 1.08 15.46 -19.25
CA ILE A 253 2.14 14.45 -19.29
C ILE A 253 1.55 13.06 -19.61
N ARG A 254 0.37 12.73 -19.09
CA ARG A 254 -0.33 11.48 -19.47
C ARG A 254 -0.62 11.44 -20.95
N ASP A 255 -1.12 12.54 -21.51
CA ASP A 255 -1.43 12.67 -22.93
C ASP A 255 -0.15 12.50 -23.78
N GLU A 256 0.96 13.15 -23.40
CA GLU A 256 2.27 12.97 -24.05
C GLU A 256 2.73 11.50 -23.98
N LEU A 257 2.58 10.83 -22.83
CA LEU A 257 3.01 9.46 -22.64
C LEU A 257 2.12 8.46 -23.39
N VAL A 258 0.82 8.74 -23.55
CA VAL A 258 -0.09 7.95 -24.40
C VAL A 258 0.32 8.05 -25.86
N GLU A 259 0.60 9.27 -26.36
CA GLU A 259 1.08 9.45 -27.75
C GLU A 259 2.44 8.75 -27.95
N TYR A 260 3.33 8.83 -26.97
CA TYR A 260 4.59 8.09 -27.02
C TYR A 260 4.37 6.57 -27.11
N TYR A 261 3.46 6.02 -26.29
CA TYR A 261 3.10 4.60 -26.36
C TYR A 261 2.55 4.21 -27.73
N LYS A 262 1.67 5.02 -28.32
CA LYS A 262 1.11 4.78 -29.66
C LYS A 262 2.21 4.81 -30.74
N ALA A 263 3.17 5.72 -30.63
CA ALA A 263 4.31 5.78 -31.53
C ALA A 263 5.20 4.51 -31.43
N GLU A 264 5.46 4.01 -30.22
CA GLU A 264 6.18 2.75 -30.02
C GLU A 264 5.37 1.56 -30.57
N LEU A 265 4.05 1.51 -30.31
CA LEU A 265 3.16 0.48 -30.85
C LEU A 265 3.13 0.46 -32.37
N SER A 266 3.24 1.63 -33.01
CA SER A 266 3.23 1.77 -34.47
C SER A 266 4.38 1.04 -35.17
N GLN A 267 5.43 0.67 -34.44
CA GLN A 267 6.51 -0.18 -34.96
C GLN A 267 6.06 -1.63 -35.22
N TYR A 268 4.96 -2.05 -34.61
CA TYR A 268 4.42 -3.42 -34.66
C TYR A 268 3.07 -3.49 -35.35
N MET A 269 2.19 -2.51 -35.09
CA MET A 269 0.85 -2.43 -35.65
C MET A 269 0.27 -1.02 -35.53
N SER A 270 -0.71 -0.70 -36.39
CA SER A 270 -1.41 0.58 -36.31
C SER A 270 -2.29 0.67 -35.04
N PRO A 271 -2.16 1.71 -34.21
CA PRO A 271 -3.07 1.97 -33.09
C PRO A 271 -4.53 2.10 -33.51
N GLU A 272 -4.82 2.58 -34.73
CA GLU A 272 -6.16 2.69 -35.29
C GLU A 272 -6.75 1.31 -35.59
N ALA A 273 -5.94 0.36 -36.08
CA ALA A 273 -6.39 -1.01 -36.34
C ALA A 273 -6.89 -1.70 -35.07
N VAL A 274 -6.29 -1.40 -33.91
CA VAL A 274 -6.72 -1.90 -32.60
C VAL A 274 -7.72 -0.97 -31.90
N LYS A 275 -8.17 0.10 -32.57
CA LYS A 275 -9.13 1.10 -32.05
C LYS A 275 -8.75 1.63 -30.67
N PHE A 276 -7.44 1.89 -30.47
CA PHE A 276 -6.88 2.26 -29.17
C PHE A 276 -7.64 3.43 -28.54
N ASP A 277 -7.77 4.55 -29.28
CA ASP A 277 -8.40 5.77 -28.77
C ASP A 277 -9.91 5.61 -28.50
N THR A 278 -10.58 4.68 -29.21
CA THR A 278 -12.01 4.40 -28.99
C THR A 278 -12.26 3.83 -27.60
N TYR A 279 -11.40 2.91 -27.14
CA TYR A 279 -11.60 2.20 -25.88
C TYR A 279 -10.86 2.84 -24.71
N GLN A 280 -9.81 3.64 -24.96
CA GLN A 280 -8.97 4.24 -23.92
C GLN A 280 -9.78 4.95 -22.80
N PRO A 281 -10.79 5.82 -23.10
CA PRO A 281 -11.55 6.47 -22.04
C PRO A 281 -12.30 5.52 -21.12
N TYR A 282 -12.78 4.41 -21.64
CA TYR A 282 -13.54 3.40 -20.88
C TYR A 282 -12.62 2.57 -19.98
N PHE A 283 -11.40 2.28 -20.44
CA PHE A 283 -10.41 1.60 -19.60
C PHE A 283 -9.95 2.47 -18.42
N VAL A 284 -9.93 3.80 -18.58
CA VAL A 284 -9.67 4.70 -17.43
C VAL A 284 -10.76 4.55 -16.37
N TYR A 285 -12.04 4.54 -16.77
CA TYR A 285 -13.14 4.29 -15.84
C TYR A 285 -13.04 2.93 -15.17
N LEU A 286 -12.86 1.88 -15.97
CA LEU A 286 -12.73 0.53 -15.47
C LEU A 286 -11.62 0.42 -14.42
N ARG A 287 -10.45 1.00 -14.70
CA ARG A 287 -9.32 0.98 -13.77
C ARG A 287 -9.58 1.78 -12.51
N LEU A 288 -10.15 2.96 -12.60
CA LEU A 288 -10.46 3.79 -11.43
C LEU A 288 -11.51 3.13 -10.54
N MET A 289 -12.54 2.52 -11.11
CA MET A 289 -13.55 1.77 -10.37
C MET A 289 -12.96 0.52 -9.70
N GLN A 290 -12.15 -0.25 -10.43
CA GLN A 290 -11.44 -1.42 -9.87
C GLN A 290 -10.54 -1.02 -8.69
N VAL A 291 -9.80 0.09 -8.82
CA VAL A 291 -8.94 0.63 -7.75
C VAL A 291 -9.76 1.06 -6.53
N LEU A 292 -10.90 1.75 -6.74
CA LEU A 292 -11.81 2.13 -5.65
C LEU A 292 -12.39 0.89 -4.94
N GLY A 293 -12.76 -0.16 -5.69
CA GLY A 293 -13.16 -1.44 -5.11
C GLY A 293 -12.07 -2.05 -4.22
N ALA A 294 -10.82 -2.05 -4.70
CA ALA A 294 -9.68 -2.54 -3.93
C ALA A 294 -9.41 -1.69 -2.68
N TYR A 295 -9.55 -0.37 -2.77
CA TYR A 295 -9.42 0.52 -1.61
C TYR A 295 -10.58 0.37 -0.63
N GLY A 296 -11.79 0.13 -1.12
CA GLY A 296 -12.94 -0.20 -0.29
C GLY A 296 -12.72 -1.49 0.50
N PHE A 297 -12.37 -2.57 -0.17
CA PHE A 297 -12.11 -3.85 0.50
C PHE A 297 -10.96 -3.76 1.51
N ARG A 298 -9.79 -3.30 1.07
CA ARG A 298 -8.60 -3.26 1.93
C ARG A 298 -8.63 -2.12 2.96
N GLY A 299 -9.19 -0.97 2.60
CA GLY A 299 -9.30 0.18 3.48
C GLY A 299 -10.51 0.12 4.39
N LEU A 300 -11.73 0.05 3.84
CA LEU A 300 -12.96 0.16 4.64
C LEU A 300 -13.27 -1.14 5.39
N ILE A 301 -13.05 -2.32 4.77
CA ILE A 301 -13.33 -3.62 5.38
C ILE A 301 -12.13 -4.12 6.21
N GLN A 302 -10.93 -4.23 5.61
CA GLN A 302 -9.73 -4.71 6.30
C GLN A 302 -9.04 -3.66 7.17
N LYS A 303 -9.52 -2.41 7.16
CA LYS A 303 -9.01 -1.29 7.99
C LYS A 303 -7.53 -0.94 7.77
N LYS A 304 -6.99 -1.18 6.58
CA LYS A 304 -5.61 -0.82 6.24
C LYS A 304 -5.54 0.67 5.87
N SER A 305 -4.94 1.48 6.73
CA SER A 305 -4.94 2.96 6.65
C SER A 305 -4.45 3.52 5.31
N HIS A 306 -3.35 2.98 4.77
CA HIS A 306 -2.77 3.48 3.52
C HIS A 306 -3.68 3.31 2.28
N PHE A 307 -4.68 2.41 2.33
CA PHE A 307 -5.72 2.32 1.30
C PHE A 307 -6.79 3.38 1.50
N ILE A 308 -7.21 3.65 2.75
CA ILE A 308 -8.16 4.73 3.07
C ILE A 308 -7.59 6.07 2.61
N GLU A 309 -6.33 6.35 2.91
CA GLU A 309 -5.62 7.56 2.47
C GLU A 309 -5.52 7.70 0.94
N SER A 310 -5.70 6.61 0.20
CA SER A 310 -5.64 6.61 -1.26
C SER A 310 -6.99 6.96 -1.91
N ILE A 311 -8.11 6.81 -1.19
CA ILE A 311 -9.46 7.04 -1.70
C ILE A 311 -9.66 8.47 -2.22
N PRO A 312 -9.26 9.55 -1.50
CA PRO A 312 -9.43 10.92 -1.99
C PRO A 312 -8.77 11.17 -3.34
N TYR A 313 -7.61 10.59 -3.58
CA TYR A 313 -6.90 10.72 -4.86
C TYR A 313 -7.66 10.04 -6.00
N ALA A 314 -8.21 8.83 -5.74
CA ALA A 314 -8.99 8.10 -6.74
C ALA A 314 -10.32 8.80 -7.06
N LEU A 315 -11.00 9.33 -6.05
CA LEU A 315 -12.22 10.12 -6.24
C LEU A 315 -11.97 11.41 -7.02
N LYS A 316 -10.87 12.11 -6.71
CA LYS A 316 -10.46 13.31 -7.45
C LYS A 316 -10.19 13.00 -8.94
N GLU A 317 -9.45 11.93 -9.22
CA GLU A 317 -9.18 11.50 -10.59
C GLU A 317 -10.48 11.12 -11.32
N LEU A 318 -11.34 10.34 -10.67
CA LEU A 318 -12.63 9.94 -11.21
C LEU A 318 -13.52 11.14 -11.52
N LYS A 319 -13.57 12.13 -10.64
CA LYS A 319 -14.32 13.38 -10.84
C LYS A 319 -13.82 14.13 -12.06
N VAL A 320 -12.50 14.42 -12.13
CA VAL A 320 -11.87 15.14 -13.24
C VAL A 320 -12.09 14.41 -14.57
N TRP A 321 -11.99 13.06 -14.54
CA TRP A 321 -12.22 12.25 -15.73
C TRP A 321 -13.67 12.28 -16.18
N ASN A 322 -14.62 12.17 -15.25
CA ASN A 322 -16.06 12.18 -15.53
C ASN A 322 -16.56 13.53 -16.07
N GLU A 323 -15.98 14.64 -15.63
CA GLU A 323 -16.29 15.97 -16.17
C GLU A 323 -15.91 16.09 -17.63
N LYS A 324 -14.84 15.42 -18.08
CA LYS A 324 -14.34 15.46 -19.47
C LYS A 324 -14.97 14.40 -20.38
N HIS A 325 -15.32 13.25 -19.84
CA HIS A 325 -15.79 12.08 -20.56
C HIS A 325 -17.08 11.50 -19.97
N PRO A 326 -18.19 12.23 -19.87
CA PRO A 326 -19.40 11.77 -19.20
C PRO A 326 -19.96 10.49 -19.83
N LEU A 327 -20.39 9.55 -18.99
CA LEU A 327 -20.94 8.26 -19.39
C LEU A 327 -22.44 8.32 -19.69
N ASN A 328 -22.87 9.18 -20.62
CA ASN A 328 -24.30 9.42 -20.92
C ASN A 328 -25.05 8.18 -21.40
N ALA A 329 -24.36 7.20 -21.98
CA ALA A 329 -24.94 5.92 -22.39
C ALA A 329 -25.27 4.97 -21.20
N TYR A 330 -24.78 5.28 -19.99
CA TYR A 330 -24.93 4.47 -18.79
C TYR A 330 -25.48 5.33 -17.64
N PRO A 331 -26.78 5.67 -17.67
CA PRO A 331 -27.33 6.74 -16.83
C PRO A 331 -27.29 6.46 -15.32
N GLU A 332 -27.49 5.21 -14.90
CA GLU A 332 -27.41 4.87 -13.48
C GLU A 332 -25.96 4.86 -12.98
N LEU A 333 -25.04 4.36 -13.78
CA LEU A 333 -23.60 4.44 -13.48
C LEU A 333 -23.17 5.92 -13.42
N GLN A 334 -23.57 6.75 -14.38
CA GLN A 334 -23.29 8.18 -14.38
C GLN A 334 -23.85 8.87 -13.11
N HIS A 335 -25.03 8.46 -12.66
CA HIS A 335 -25.64 8.96 -11.41
C HIS A 335 -24.78 8.60 -10.19
N VAL A 336 -24.34 7.35 -10.08
CA VAL A 336 -23.44 6.90 -9.01
C VAL A 336 -22.11 7.67 -9.04
N LEU A 337 -21.48 7.81 -10.21
CA LEU A 337 -20.22 8.54 -10.33
C LEU A 337 -20.34 10.02 -9.94
N SER A 338 -21.48 10.65 -10.24
CA SER A 338 -21.75 12.03 -9.86
C SER A 338 -21.84 12.19 -8.34
N GLN A 339 -22.50 11.27 -7.65
CA GLN A 339 -22.59 11.26 -6.19
C GLN A 339 -21.24 10.97 -5.53
N LEU A 340 -20.47 10.02 -6.06
CA LEU A 340 -19.11 9.73 -5.56
C LEU A 340 -18.20 10.95 -5.60
N SER A 341 -18.41 11.85 -6.56
CA SER A 341 -17.64 13.12 -6.68
C SER A 341 -17.92 14.10 -5.53
N THR A 342 -18.99 13.90 -4.76
CA THR A 342 -19.38 14.72 -3.60
C THR A 342 -18.91 14.13 -2.26
N LEU A 343 -18.44 12.89 -2.25
CA LEU A 343 -17.94 12.26 -1.02
C LEU A 343 -16.77 13.04 -0.43
N ASN A 344 -16.92 13.38 0.84
CA ASN A 344 -15.91 14.15 1.56
C ASN A 344 -14.99 13.22 2.35
N TYR A 345 -13.89 12.80 1.72
CA TYR A 345 -12.79 12.14 2.43
C TYR A 345 -11.77 13.19 2.86
N PRO A 346 -11.36 13.23 4.13
CA PRO A 346 -10.33 14.16 4.56
C PRO A 346 -9.06 13.89 3.77
N THR A 347 -8.69 14.83 2.91
CA THR A 347 -7.42 14.80 2.19
C THR A 347 -6.30 15.11 3.17
N THR A 348 -5.56 14.10 3.56
CA THR A 348 -4.31 14.22 4.31
C THR A 348 -3.15 14.74 3.43
N LEU A 349 -3.45 15.58 2.43
CA LEU A 349 -2.42 16.14 1.54
C LEU A 349 -1.34 16.91 2.32
N ASN A 350 -1.72 17.55 3.43
CA ASN A 350 -0.78 18.21 4.32
C ASN A 350 -0.03 17.25 5.26
N SER A 351 -0.55 16.06 5.53
CA SER A 351 0.13 15.11 6.43
C SER A 351 1.21 14.28 5.73
N GLN A 352 1.09 13.99 4.42
CA GLN A 352 2.10 13.20 3.70
C GLN A 352 3.30 14.03 3.22
N LEU A 353 3.12 15.31 2.93
CA LEU A 353 4.23 16.24 2.69
C LEU A 353 4.93 16.61 3.99
N SER A 354 4.21 16.62 5.11
CA SER A 354 4.78 16.81 6.44
C SER A 354 5.44 15.53 7.00
N THR A 355 5.06 14.33 6.57
CA THR A 355 5.62 13.06 7.10
C THR A 355 7.04 12.76 6.62
N ILE A 356 7.52 13.37 5.54
CA ILE A 356 8.94 13.19 5.12
C ILE A 356 9.90 14.09 5.91
N ASN A 357 9.36 15.14 6.51
CA ASN A 357 10.06 16.00 7.48
C ASN A 357 9.41 15.98 8.88
N SER A 358 8.38 15.16 9.13
CA SER A 358 7.76 15.13 10.45
C SER A 358 8.55 14.21 11.37
N LYS A 359 9.00 14.78 12.47
CA LYS A 359 9.48 14.03 13.62
C LYS A 359 8.44 12.98 14.01
N LEU A 360 8.90 11.79 14.42
CA LEU A 360 8.02 10.77 14.98
C LEU A 360 7.15 11.39 16.09
N THR A 361 5.84 11.29 15.99
CA THR A 361 4.91 11.70 17.04
C THR A 361 4.61 10.50 17.95
N VAL A 362 4.95 10.61 19.23
CA VAL A 362 4.56 9.62 20.23
C VAL A 362 3.43 10.17 21.07
N THR A 363 2.23 9.56 20.93
CA THR A 363 1.05 9.93 21.69
C THR A 363 0.92 9.04 22.93
N ILE A 364 1.02 9.65 24.11
CA ILE A 364 0.93 8.96 25.40
C ILE A 364 -0.45 9.23 26.00
N ASN A 365 -1.18 8.17 26.37
CA ASN A 365 -2.51 8.29 26.96
C ASN A 365 -2.57 7.71 28.35
N SER A 366 -3.30 8.36 29.27
CA SER A 366 -3.80 7.71 30.47
C SER A 366 -5.32 7.54 30.38
N PHE A 367 -5.85 6.36 30.72
CA PHE A 367 -7.25 6.04 30.57
C PHE A 367 -7.81 5.13 31.66
N SER A 368 -9.15 5.02 31.70
CA SER A 368 -9.89 4.09 32.56
C SER A 368 -10.37 2.87 31.79
N PHE A 369 -10.00 1.66 32.22
CA PHE A 369 -10.53 0.41 31.63
C PHE A 369 -12.06 0.30 31.71
N ARG A 370 -12.71 1.02 32.65
CA ARG A 370 -14.19 1.06 32.74
C ARG A 370 -14.85 1.80 31.59
N LYS A 371 -14.09 2.66 30.88
CA LYS A 371 -14.60 3.47 29.77
C LYS A 371 -14.11 3.01 28.40
N GLY A 372 -13.31 1.93 28.36
CA GLY A 372 -12.76 1.38 27.14
C GLY A 372 -11.37 1.87 26.80
N TYR A 373 -10.83 1.35 25.70
CA TYR A 373 -9.48 1.69 25.21
C TYR A 373 -9.49 3.04 24.48
N PRO A 374 -8.37 3.80 24.53
CA PRO A 374 -8.20 4.98 23.69
C PRO A 374 -8.25 4.64 22.20
N ASN A 375 -8.89 5.49 21.41
CA ASN A 375 -8.87 5.38 19.96
C ASN A 375 -7.54 5.90 19.41
N ASP A 376 -6.99 5.19 18.44
CA ASP A 376 -5.87 5.68 17.65
C ASP A 376 -6.41 6.46 16.45
N PHE A 377 -6.22 7.78 16.48
CA PHE A 377 -6.62 8.67 15.39
C PHE A 377 -5.55 8.82 14.30
N SER A 378 -4.38 8.17 14.45
CA SER A 378 -3.33 8.17 13.44
C SER A 378 -3.63 7.25 12.25
N GLY A 379 -4.61 6.35 12.41
CA GLY A 379 -4.95 5.34 11.41
C GLY A 379 -4.03 4.10 11.39
N ASN A 380 -3.04 4.04 12.30
CA ASN A 380 -2.08 2.92 12.34
C ASN A 380 -2.60 1.69 13.12
N GLY A 381 -3.83 1.76 13.65
CA GLY A 381 -4.49 0.61 14.29
C GLY A 381 -4.11 0.39 15.75
N GLY A 382 -3.57 1.38 16.44
CA GLY A 382 -3.28 1.32 17.87
C GLY A 382 -1.79 1.40 18.22
N GLY A 383 -1.43 0.76 19.32
CA GLY A 383 -0.09 0.80 19.87
C GLY A 383 -0.01 0.01 21.19
N PHE A 384 0.89 0.39 22.06
CA PHE A 384 1.02 -0.26 23.35
C PHE A 384 -0.10 0.13 24.31
N VAL A 385 -0.64 -0.88 25.01
CA VAL A 385 -1.58 -0.69 26.12
C VAL A 385 -1.03 -1.43 27.34
N PHE A 386 -0.58 -0.67 28.34
CA PHE A 386 -0.02 -1.20 29.58
C PHE A 386 -1.08 -1.17 30.69
N ASP A 387 -1.31 -2.32 31.30
CA ASP A 387 -2.24 -2.48 32.42
C ASP A 387 -1.53 -2.19 33.75
N CYS A 388 -1.85 -1.06 34.37
CA CYS A 388 -1.29 -0.65 35.65
C CYS A 388 -2.07 -1.18 36.86
N ARG A 389 -3.09 -2.06 36.68
CA ARG A 389 -3.94 -2.53 37.78
C ARG A 389 -3.25 -3.48 38.70
N ALA A 390 -2.24 -4.22 38.21
CA ALA A 390 -1.42 -5.12 39.04
C ALA A 390 -0.50 -4.39 40.02
N LEU A 391 -0.30 -3.08 39.88
CA LEU A 391 0.59 -2.28 40.70
C LEU A 391 -0.12 -1.72 41.95
N PRO A 392 0.61 -1.29 43.02
CA PRO A 392 0.04 -0.70 44.20
C PRO A 392 -0.95 0.39 43.91
N ASN A 393 -2.06 0.44 44.62
CA ASN A 393 -3.18 1.32 44.32
C ASN A 393 -3.32 2.45 45.36
N PRO A 394 -2.87 3.70 45.04
CA PRO A 394 -3.03 4.84 45.93
C PRO A 394 -4.49 5.14 46.30
N GLY A 395 -5.42 4.88 45.38
CA GLY A 395 -6.85 5.13 45.64
C GLY A 395 -7.50 4.29 46.73
N ARG A 396 -6.78 3.35 47.36
CA ARG A 396 -7.20 2.65 48.58
C ARG A 396 -6.96 3.46 49.86
N GLU A 397 -6.01 4.38 49.79
CA GLU A 397 -5.67 5.26 50.89
C GLU A 397 -6.61 6.47 50.93
N PRO A 398 -7.28 6.74 52.08
CA PRO A 398 -8.21 7.87 52.17
C PRO A 398 -7.65 9.23 51.74
N GLU A 399 -6.37 9.47 52.07
CA GLU A 399 -5.65 10.71 51.79
C GLU A 399 -5.40 10.99 50.34
N PHE A 400 -5.45 9.97 49.44
CA PHE A 400 -5.23 10.11 47.99
C PHE A 400 -6.52 10.10 47.17
N LYS A 401 -7.69 9.95 47.78
CA LYS A 401 -8.97 9.85 47.04
C LYS A 401 -9.26 11.04 46.11
N THR A 402 -8.88 12.24 46.55
CA THR A 402 -9.08 13.49 45.78
C THR A 402 -7.88 13.88 44.92
N LYS A 403 -6.74 13.21 45.09
CA LYS A 403 -5.50 13.46 44.37
C LYS A 403 -5.42 12.65 43.09
N THR A 404 -4.44 12.96 42.27
CA THR A 404 -4.18 12.32 40.97
C THR A 404 -2.75 11.78 40.89
N GLY A 405 -2.43 11.05 39.87
CA GLY A 405 -1.05 10.62 39.60
C GLY A 405 -0.05 11.74 39.28
N ARG A 406 -0.49 12.99 39.25
CA ARG A 406 0.38 14.18 39.09
C ARG A 406 0.70 14.87 40.42
N ASP A 407 0.01 14.52 41.48
CA ASP A 407 0.24 15.09 42.80
C ASP A 407 1.44 14.42 43.45
N TRP A 408 2.33 15.21 44.05
CA TRP A 408 3.64 14.77 44.53
C TRP A 408 3.53 13.64 45.55
N GLU A 409 2.52 13.66 46.41
CA GLU A 409 2.33 12.66 47.46
C GLU A 409 1.93 11.29 46.86
N VAL A 410 1.19 11.30 45.75
CA VAL A 410 0.84 10.07 45.00
C VAL A 410 2.07 9.56 44.24
N ILE A 411 2.87 10.47 43.69
CA ILE A 411 4.13 10.13 43.03
C ILE A 411 5.08 9.48 44.02
N ASP A 412 5.28 10.10 45.19
CA ASP A 412 6.16 9.58 46.24
C ASP A 412 5.70 8.21 46.75
N TYR A 413 4.40 8.07 46.99
CA TYR A 413 3.83 6.78 47.40
C TYR A 413 4.11 5.67 46.34
N LEU A 414 3.96 5.97 45.07
CA LEU A 414 4.19 4.96 44.01
C LEU A 414 5.69 4.68 43.85
N MET A 415 6.52 5.71 43.85
CA MET A 415 7.97 5.58 43.72
C MET A 415 8.63 4.86 44.91
N ALA A 416 8.02 4.87 46.09
CA ALA A 416 8.48 4.10 47.22
C ALA A 416 8.25 2.57 47.04
N LYS A 417 7.58 2.12 45.95
CA LYS A 417 7.21 0.70 45.76
C LYS A 417 8.11 0.02 44.72
N PRO A 418 8.93 -1.01 45.09
CA PRO A 418 9.84 -1.68 44.17
C PRO A 418 9.18 -2.18 42.85
N PRO A 419 7.96 -2.76 42.84
CA PRO A 419 7.31 -3.21 41.62
C PRO A 419 7.06 -2.10 40.60
N VAL A 420 6.97 -0.84 41.02
CA VAL A 420 6.77 0.33 40.14
C VAL A 420 8.02 0.58 39.32
N HIS A 421 9.19 0.49 39.90
CA HIS A 421 10.48 0.67 39.22
C HIS A 421 10.69 -0.43 38.17
N VAL A 422 10.49 -1.69 38.56
CA VAL A 422 10.61 -2.83 37.63
C VAL A 422 9.68 -2.66 36.40
N PHE A 423 8.44 -2.24 36.65
CA PHE A 423 7.49 -2.00 35.56
C PHE A 423 7.94 -0.85 34.66
N LEU A 424 8.42 0.27 35.22
CA LEU A 424 8.94 1.40 34.45
C LEU A 424 10.13 1.00 33.58
N ASP A 425 11.07 0.22 34.09
CA ASP A 425 12.25 -0.20 33.36
C ASP A 425 11.89 -1.09 32.16
N HIS A 426 10.98 -2.05 32.35
CA HIS A 426 10.49 -2.88 31.24
C HIS A 426 9.75 -2.06 30.18
N VAL A 427 8.86 -1.16 30.60
CA VAL A 427 8.11 -0.27 29.69
C VAL A 427 9.05 0.63 28.89
N LYS A 428 10.04 1.26 29.56
CA LYS A 428 11.06 2.07 28.90
C LYS A 428 11.83 1.26 27.85
N GLY A 429 12.25 0.04 28.16
CA GLY A 429 12.96 -0.82 27.22
C GLY A 429 12.15 -1.13 25.96
N ILE A 430 10.87 -1.50 26.11
CA ILE A 430 9.97 -1.79 24.99
C ILE A 430 9.72 -0.53 24.13
N ILE A 431 9.49 0.62 24.79
CA ILE A 431 9.22 1.87 24.08
C ILE A 431 10.47 2.35 23.34
N SER A 432 11.68 2.30 23.97
CA SER A 432 12.94 2.65 23.32
C SER A 432 13.15 1.89 22.03
N GLN A 433 13.05 0.55 22.10
CA GLN A 433 13.20 -0.29 20.92
C GLN A 433 12.26 0.13 19.77
N SER A 434 11.02 0.48 20.09
CA SER A 434 10.04 0.88 19.08
C SER A 434 10.31 2.30 18.55
N VAL A 435 10.67 3.25 19.41
CA VAL A 435 11.01 4.62 19.00
C VAL A 435 12.21 4.63 18.06
N GLU A 436 13.28 3.89 18.41
CA GLU A 436 14.48 3.79 17.58
C GLU A 436 14.18 3.17 16.21
N ASN A 437 13.48 2.02 16.19
CA ASN A 437 13.09 1.38 14.95
C ASN A 437 12.14 2.24 14.10
N TYR A 438 11.20 2.97 14.73
CA TYR A 438 10.27 3.83 14.02
C TYR A 438 10.96 5.08 13.44
N LYS A 439 11.97 5.62 14.13
CA LYS A 439 12.83 6.70 13.60
C LYS A 439 13.63 6.21 12.39
N GLU A 440 14.28 5.05 12.48
CA GLU A 440 15.05 4.44 11.39
C GLU A 440 14.18 4.17 10.16
N ARG A 441 12.96 3.69 10.38
CA ARG A 441 11.99 3.37 9.32
C ARG A 441 11.12 4.55 8.89
N HIS A 442 11.37 5.75 9.42
CA HIS A 442 10.61 6.97 9.13
C HIS A 442 9.09 6.84 9.35
N PHE A 443 8.70 6.12 10.40
CA PHE A 443 7.30 6.06 10.82
C PHE A 443 6.92 7.36 11.52
N SER A 444 5.66 7.77 11.32
CA SER A 444 5.20 9.08 11.78
C SER A 444 4.51 9.05 13.14
N ASN A 445 3.99 7.90 13.58
CA ASN A 445 3.18 7.84 14.80
C ASN A 445 3.43 6.54 15.60
N LEU A 446 3.47 6.70 16.93
CA LEU A 446 3.45 5.61 17.91
C LEU A 446 2.47 5.98 19.02
N MET A 447 1.54 5.10 19.37
CA MET A 447 0.64 5.29 20.51
C MET A 447 1.09 4.43 21.70
N VAL A 448 1.12 5.02 22.88
CA VAL A 448 1.44 4.35 24.16
C VAL A 448 0.38 4.71 25.18
N SER A 449 -0.34 3.72 25.70
CA SER A 449 -1.48 3.96 26.60
C SER A 449 -1.33 3.22 27.92
N PHE A 450 -1.61 3.91 29.02
CA PHE A 450 -1.58 3.37 30.38
C PHE A 450 -2.97 3.33 30.94
N GLY A 451 -3.44 2.14 31.33
CA GLY A 451 -4.77 1.90 31.88
C GLY A 451 -4.77 1.56 33.36
N CYS A 452 -5.70 2.13 34.11
CA CYS A 452 -6.03 1.66 35.45
C CYS A 452 -7.56 1.63 35.64
N THR A 453 -8.07 1.20 36.80
CA THR A 453 -9.52 1.05 37.01
C THR A 453 -10.30 2.35 36.83
N GLY A 454 -9.79 3.47 37.39
CA GLY A 454 -10.49 4.75 37.38
C GLY A 454 -9.86 5.84 36.53
N GLY A 455 -8.69 5.60 35.92
CA GLY A 455 -8.01 6.64 35.11
C GLY A 455 -7.49 7.84 35.90
N GLN A 456 -7.26 7.70 37.24
CA GLN A 456 -6.96 8.83 38.12
C GLN A 456 -5.53 8.85 38.70
N HIS A 457 -5.03 7.72 39.20
CA HIS A 457 -3.75 7.65 39.92
C HIS A 457 -2.68 6.97 39.07
N ARG A 458 -2.66 5.63 39.02
CA ARG A 458 -1.60 4.82 38.40
C ARG A 458 -1.41 5.16 36.93
N SER A 459 -2.47 5.14 36.13
CA SER A 459 -2.41 5.44 34.68
C SER A 459 -1.88 6.85 34.42
N VAL A 460 -2.31 7.83 35.20
CA VAL A 460 -1.85 9.23 35.10
C VAL A 460 -0.37 9.34 35.45
N PHE A 461 0.05 8.71 36.56
CA PHE A 461 1.45 8.69 36.98
C PHE A 461 2.36 8.08 35.91
N PHE A 462 2.03 6.89 35.39
CA PHE A 462 2.87 6.23 34.38
C PHE A 462 2.91 7.00 33.07
N ALA A 463 1.79 7.53 32.61
CA ALA A 463 1.74 8.32 31.38
C ALA A 463 2.58 9.60 31.49
N GLN A 464 2.50 10.34 32.61
CA GLN A 464 3.30 11.52 32.87
C GLN A 464 4.81 11.18 32.96
N THR A 465 5.15 10.13 33.72
CA THR A 465 6.55 9.71 33.91
C THR A 465 7.20 9.30 32.58
N ILE A 466 6.50 8.57 31.73
CA ILE A 466 7.01 8.17 30.41
C ILE A 466 7.09 9.36 29.47
N TYR A 467 6.15 10.32 29.53
CA TYR A 467 6.21 11.54 28.75
C TYR A 467 7.47 12.37 29.09
N GLU A 468 7.74 12.61 30.37
CA GLU A 468 8.91 13.37 30.78
C GLU A 468 10.24 12.66 30.47
N TRP A 469 10.24 11.32 30.62
CA TRP A 469 11.40 10.52 30.24
C TRP A 469 11.65 10.56 28.72
N LEU A 470 10.64 10.41 27.88
CA LEU A 470 10.77 10.51 26.41
C LEU A 470 11.23 11.90 25.98
N LYS A 471 10.70 12.94 26.60
CA LYS A 471 11.07 14.33 26.35
C LYS A 471 12.57 14.59 26.57
N THR A 472 13.14 13.93 27.56
CA THR A 472 14.56 14.06 27.89
C THR A 472 15.43 13.15 27.02
N THR A 473 14.98 11.91 26.75
CA THR A 473 15.77 10.88 26.07
C THR A 473 15.76 11.04 24.55
N TYR A 474 14.65 11.54 23.98
CA TYR A 474 14.44 11.70 22.55
C TYR A 474 13.95 13.11 22.20
N PRO A 475 14.82 14.13 22.30
CA PRO A 475 14.41 15.54 22.07
C PRO A 475 14.03 15.84 20.61
N ASP A 476 14.33 14.93 19.71
CA ASP A 476 14.07 15.01 18.27
C ASP A 476 12.72 14.42 17.84
N ILE A 477 11.94 13.86 18.76
CA ILE A 477 10.56 13.39 18.49
C ILE A 477 9.54 14.43 18.97
N HIS A 478 8.32 14.33 18.41
CA HIS A 478 7.19 15.12 18.89
C HIS A 478 6.38 14.31 19.90
N LEU A 479 6.03 14.89 21.03
CA LEU A 479 5.31 14.21 22.12
C LEU A 479 3.95 14.85 22.35
N LYS A 480 2.93 13.98 22.52
CA LYS A 480 1.58 14.38 22.89
C LYS A 480 1.11 13.54 24.06
N LEU A 481 0.77 14.18 25.17
CA LEU A 481 0.26 13.55 26.38
C LEU A 481 -1.22 13.86 26.55
N ASN A 482 -2.06 12.81 26.73
CA ASN A 482 -3.48 12.95 27.00
C ASN A 482 -3.88 12.22 28.28
N HIS A 483 -4.32 12.96 29.29
CA HIS A 483 -5.01 12.39 30.44
C HIS A 483 -6.52 12.40 30.17
N ILE A 484 -7.02 11.35 29.52
CA ILE A 484 -8.39 11.29 28.95
C ILE A 484 -9.46 11.58 30.00
N GLU A 485 -9.38 10.93 31.17
CA GLU A 485 -10.39 11.10 32.23
C GLU A 485 -10.33 12.45 32.91
N ARG A 486 -9.22 13.18 32.72
CA ARG A 486 -9.01 14.53 33.27
C ARG A 486 -9.18 15.64 32.27
N LYS A 487 -9.33 15.27 30.96
CA LYS A 487 -9.42 16.24 29.85
C LYS A 487 -8.20 17.19 29.82
N ILE A 488 -7.01 16.66 30.11
CA ILE A 488 -5.73 17.39 30.08
C ILE A 488 -4.94 16.87 28.88
N THR A 489 -4.45 17.80 28.05
CA THR A 489 -3.54 17.52 26.94
C THR A 489 -2.32 18.41 27.07
N GLU A 490 -1.13 17.82 26.90
CA GLU A 490 0.16 18.53 26.84
C GLU A 490 0.87 18.09 25.55
N GLU A 491 1.62 19.00 24.93
CA GLU A 491 2.29 18.76 23.67
C GLU A 491 3.64 19.48 23.67
N THR A 492 4.71 18.81 23.18
CA THR A 492 5.98 19.50 22.96
C THR A 492 5.84 20.44 21.77
N GLY A 493 6.42 21.65 21.83
CA GLY A 493 6.39 22.59 20.71
C GLY A 493 6.96 21.99 19.43
N LEU A 494 6.37 22.38 18.29
CA LEU A 494 6.81 22.03 16.95
C LEU A 494 8.17 22.66 16.63
#